data_c693276efd2a1168d888cc6eff2873e1
#
_entry.id   c693276efd2a1168d888cc6eff2873e1
#
_cell.length_a   1.000
_cell.length_b   1.000
_cell.length_c   1.000
_cell.angle_alpha   90.00
_cell.angle_beta   90.00
_cell.angle_gamma   90.00
#
_symmetry.space_group_name_H-M   'P 1'
#
loop_
_entity.id
_entity.type
_entity.pdbx_description
1 polymer ?
#
loop_
_entity_poly.entity_id
_entity_poly.type
_entity_poly.pdbx_seq_one_letter_code
_entity_poly.pdbx_strand_id
1 'polypeptide(L)'
;MLDKKLRVILDTNVLYAGLYSSKGASFRVLRAIDEGKLRIILSTALLFEYEDVLKRNQEILNLSSGSIEKILDNLCLLSDHQRIYYLWRPRLTDPKDDLVLELAVASGTRYVVTFNTADFKGADKFGVMPITPKELLEVKL
;
A
#
# COMPACT_ATOMS: atom_id res chain seq x y z
N MET A 1 23.42 10.98 12.05
CA MET A 1 22.11 10.45 12.39
C MET A 1 21.38 10.06 11.11
N LEU A 2 20.87 8.85 11.07
CA LEU A 2 20.14 8.39 9.90
C LEU A 2 18.71 8.88 9.95
N ASP A 3 18.27 9.54 8.87
CA ASP A 3 16.87 9.92 8.73
C ASP A 3 16.05 8.66 8.49
N LYS A 4 15.11 8.42 9.37
CA LYS A 4 14.18 7.32 9.17
C LYS A 4 13.10 7.74 8.18
N LYS A 5 13.05 7.05 7.06
CA LYS A 5 11.97 7.26 6.11
C LYS A 5 10.66 6.81 6.72
N LEU A 6 9.61 7.52 6.41
CA LEU A 6 8.27 7.13 6.85
C LEU A 6 7.89 5.82 6.16
N ARG A 7 7.47 4.84 6.96
CA ARG A 7 7.04 3.53 6.47
C ARG A 7 5.53 3.50 6.40
N VAL A 8 5.01 3.04 5.28
CA VAL A 8 3.56 2.95 5.06
C VAL A 8 3.21 1.65 4.34
N ILE A 9 1.96 1.24 4.48
CA ILE A 9 1.39 0.17 3.65
C ILE A 9 0.41 0.82 2.70
N LEU A 10 0.53 0.52 1.41
CA LEU A 10 -0.43 0.99 0.42
C LEU A 10 -1.53 -0.03 0.25
N ASP A 11 -2.77 0.38 0.50
CA ASP A 11 -3.91 -0.40 0.06
C ASP A 11 -3.93 -0.43 -1.47
N THR A 12 -4.42 -1.51 -2.04
CA THR A 12 -4.40 -1.73 -3.49
C THR A 12 -5.12 -0.62 -4.26
N ASN A 13 -6.17 -0.05 -3.69
CA ASN A 13 -6.92 1.04 -4.34
C ASN A 13 -6.06 2.28 -4.57
N VAL A 14 -5.07 2.54 -3.72
CA VAL A 14 -4.16 3.67 -3.88
C VAL A 14 -3.17 3.41 -5.02
N LEU A 15 -2.65 2.20 -5.10
CA LEU A 15 -1.78 1.80 -6.23
C LEU A 15 -2.54 1.92 -7.55
N TYR A 16 -3.74 1.37 -7.60
CA TYR A 16 -4.60 1.45 -8.80
C TYR A 16 -4.84 2.91 -9.21
N ALA A 17 -5.26 3.75 -8.27
CA ALA A 17 -5.57 5.14 -8.56
C ALA A 17 -4.35 5.92 -9.06
N GLY A 18 -3.18 5.64 -8.49
CA GLY A 18 -1.94 6.30 -8.90
C GLY A 18 -1.48 5.90 -10.30
N LEU A 19 -1.77 4.67 -10.70
CA LEU A 19 -1.47 4.20 -12.06
C LEU A 19 -2.54 4.62 -13.05
N TYR A 20 -3.76 4.84 -12.58
CA TYR A 20 -4.88 5.29 -13.43
C TYR A 20 -4.73 6.76 -13.83
N SER A 21 -4.29 7.62 -12.92
CA SER A 21 -4.21 9.05 -13.18
C SER A 21 -2.93 9.65 -12.59
N SER A 22 -2.21 10.42 -13.41
CA SER A 22 -1.01 11.14 -12.95
C SER A 22 -1.33 12.47 -12.27
N LYS A 23 -2.60 12.83 -12.15
CA LYS A 23 -3.02 14.14 -11.62
C LYS A 23 -3.41 14.09 -10.15
N GLY A 24 -3.60 12.92 -9.57
CA GLY A 24 -4.11 12.79 -8.23
C GLY A 24 -3.04 12.64 -7.15
N ALA A 25 -3.50 12.66 -5.90
CA ALA A 25 -2.64 12.47 -4.74
C ALA A 25 -1.99 11.08 -4.72
N SER A 26 -2.68 10.05 -5.19
CA SER A 26 -2.13 8.70 -5.27
C SER A 26 -0.88 8.63 -6.13
N PHE A 27 -0.89 9.30 -7.28
CA PHE A 27 0.30 9.36 -8.14
C PHE A 27 1.47 10.03 -7.41
N ARG A 28 1.20 11.09 -6.68
CA ARG A 28 2.24 11.79 -5.91
C ARG A 28 2.81 10.92 -4.79
N VAL A 29 1.99 10.08 -4.20
CA VAL A 29 2.46 9.08 -3.22
C VAL A 29 3.38 8.07 -3.89
N LEU A 30 2.98 7.52 -5.05
CA LEU A 30 3.83 6.58 -5.79
C LEU A 30 5.15 7.23 -6.19
N ARG A 31 5.11 8.49 -6.58
CA ARG A 31 6.30 9.24 -6.93
C ARG A 31 7.22 9.44 -5.73
N ALA A 32 6.65 9.71 -4.56
CA ALA A 32 7.43 9.84 -3.32
C ALA A 32 8.14 8.53 -2.96
N ILE A 33 7.50 7.40 -3.21
CA ILE A 33 8.13 6.07 -3.02
C ILE A 33 9.30 5.91 -3.98
N ASP A 34 9.09 6.24 -5.24
CA ASP A 34 10.12 6.12 -6.28
C ASP A 34 11.31 7.04 -5.99
N GLU A 35 11.05 8.22 -5.45
CA GLU A 35 12.09 9.18 -5.07
C GLU A 35 12.77 8.85 -3.74
N GLY A 36 12.33 7.80 -3.08
CA GLY A 36 12.93 7.37 -1.80
C GLY A 36 12.49 8.16 -0.59
N LYS A 37 11.41 8.94 -0.69
CA LYS A 37 10.88 9.73 0.44
C LYS A 37 9.99 8.93 1.35
N LEU A 38 9.39 7.87 0.83
CA LEU A 38 8.56 6.93 1.56
C LEU A 38 9.11 5.53 1.37
N ARG A 39 8.94 4.69 2.39
CA ARG A 39 9.27 3.28 2.30
C ARG A 39 7.98 2.48 2.43
N ILE A 40 7.68 1.62 1.49
CA ILE A 40 6.49 0.76 1.58
C ILE A 40 6.86 -0.59 2.19
N ILE A 41 5.87 -1.19 2.83
CA ILE A 41 5.99 -2.53 3.41
C ILE A 41 5.14 -3.47 2.56
N LEU A 42 5.72 -4.60 2.20
CA LEU A 42 5.02 -5.63 1.42
C LEU A 42 5.09 -6.98 2.14
N SER A 43 4.02 -7.74 1.98
CA SER A 43 4.02 -9.18 2.19
C SER A 43 3.85 -9.85 0.83
N THR A 44 4.14 -11.14 0.76
CA THR A 44 3.90 -11.90 -0.47
C THR A 44 2.43 -11.85 -0.86
N ALA A 45 1.53 -11.96 0.13
CA ALA A 45 0.10 -11.92 -0.13
C ALA A 45 -0.37 -10.58 -0.69
N LEU A 46 0.14 -9.47 -0.16
CA LEU A 46 -0.22 -8.14 -0.67
C LEU A 46 0.33 -7.92 -2.08
N LEU A 47 1.53 -8.40 -2.35
CA LEU A 47 2.10 -8.33 -3.69
C LEU A 47 1.24 -9.07 -4.71
N PHE A 48 0.73 -10.25 -4.35
CA PHE A 48 -0.19 -11.00 -5.21
C PHE A 48 -1.51 -10.27 -5.42
N GLU A 49 -2.01 -9.59 -4.39
CA GLU A 49 -3.22 -8.75 -4.52
C GLU A 49 -2.98 -7.61 -5.51
N TYR A 50 -1.83 -6.95 -5.43
CA TYR A 50 -1.46 -5.92 -6.40
C TYR A 50 -1.44 -6.49 -7.82
N GLU A 51 -0.75 -7.60 -8.01
CA GLU A 51 -0.65 -8.25 -9.31
C GLU A 51 -2.03 -8.60 -9.88
N ASP A 52 -2.89 -9.20 -9.07
CA ASP A 52 -4.22 -9.60 -9.49
C ASP A 52 -5.05 -8.41 -9.95
N VAL A 53 -5.06 -7.32 -9.17
CA VAL A 53 -5.83 -6.13 -9.52
C VAL A 53 -5.29 -5.47 -10.79
N LEU A 54 -3.97 -5.35 -10.92
CA LEU A 54 -3.38 -4.73 -12.11
C LEU A 54 -3.64 -5.55 -13.37
N LYS A 55 -3.53 -6.87 -13.29
CA LYS A 55 -3.79 -7.75 -14.45
C LYS A 55 -5.25 -7.73 -14.86
N ARG A 56 -6.18 -7.70 -13.91
CA ARG A 56 -7.60 -7.61 -14.21
C ARG A 56 -8.01 -6.30 -14.86
N ASN A 57 -7.21 -5.25 -14.67
CA ASN A 57 -7.51 -3.91 -15.15
C ASN A 57 -6.52 -3.41 -16.21
N GLN A 58 -5.86 -4.33 -16.91
CA GLN A 58 -4.84 -4.00 -17.92
C GLN A 58 -5.35 -3.03 -18.99
N GLU A 59 -6.55 -3.26 -19.50
CA GLU A 59 -7.13 -2.41 -20.54
C GLU A 59 -7.42 -1.01 -20.03
N ILE A 60 -8.06 -0.92 -18.86
CA ILE A 60 -8.40 0.36 -18.24
C ILE A 60 -7.15 1.16 -17.94
N LEU A 61 -6.13 0.50 -17.42
CA LEU A 61 -4.86 1.15 -17.05
C LEU A 61 -3.95 1.37 -18.26
N ASN A 62 -4.29 0.77 -19.41
CA ASN A 62 -3.46 0.82 -20.61
C ASN A 62 -2.02 0.35 -20.33
N LEU A 63 -1.90 -0.78 -19.64
CA LEU A 63 -0.62 -1.38 -19.30
C LEU A 63 -0.48 -2.76 -19.94
N SER A 64 0.70 -3.04 -20.48
CA SER A 64 1.03 -4.39 -20.96
C SER A 64 1.41 -5.27 -19.77
N SER A 65 1.41 -6.59 -19.98
CA SER A 65 1.87 -7.54 -18.97
C SER A 65 3.33 -7.26 -18.57
N GLY A 66 4.18 -6.91 -19.54
CA GLY A 66 5.56 -6.56 -19.26
C GLY A 66 5.70 -5.30 -18.41
N SER A 67 4.84 -4.30 -18.66
CA SER A 67 4.83 -3.08 -17.84
C SER A 67 4.39 -3.36 -16.41
N ILE A 68 3.39 -4.22 -16.24
CA ILE A 68 2.92 -4.62 -14.91
C ILE A 68 4.05 -5.33 -14.15
N GLU A 69 4.76 -6.25 -14.79
CA GLU A 69 5.88 -6.95 -14.17
C GLU A 69 6.97 -5.98 -13.69
N LYS A 70 7.29 -4.98 -14.52
CA LYS A 70 8.26 -3.96 -14.15
C LYS A 70 7.82 -3.12 -12.97
N ILE A 71 6.54 -2.76 -12.92
CA ILE A 71 5.98 -2.02 -11.79
C ILE A 71 6.11 -2.83 -10.50
N LEU A 72 5.73 -4.11 -10.56
CA LEU A 72 5.79 -4.99 -9.38
C LEU A 72 7.23 -5.22 -8.93
N ASP A 73 8.14 -5.45 -9.87
CA ASP A 73 9.57 -5.62 -9.55
C ASP A 73 10.13 -4.36 -8.89
N ASN A 74 9.77 -3.19 -9.40
CA ASN A 74 10.22 -1.93 -8.83
C ASN A 74 9.67 -1.72 -7.42
N LEU A 75 8.42 -2.04 -7.20
CA LEU A 75 7.82 -1.97 -5.87
C LEU A 75 8.54 -2.92 -4.89
N CYS A 76 8.90 -4.12 -5.33
CA CYS A 76 9.66 -5.05 -4.51
C CYS A 76 11.03 -4.49 -4.12
N LEU A 77 11.72 -3.85 -5.08
CA LEU A 77 13.02 -3.25 -4.81
C LEU A 77 12.94 -2.08 -3.83
N LEU A 78 11.83 -1.34 -3.85
CA LEU A 78 11.63 -0.16 -3.03
C LEU A 78 10.92 -0.45 -1.71
N SER A 79 10.65 -1.70 -1.41
CA SER A 79 9.90 -2.10 -0.23
C SER A 79 10.77 -2.80 0.81
N ASP A 80 10.26 -2.79 2.04
CA ASP A 80 10.70 -3.71 3.08
C ASP A 80 9.74 -4.88 3.07
N HIS A 81 10.27 -6.08 2.90
CA HIS A 81 9.44 -7.28 2.87
C HIS A 81 9.23 -7.80 4.28
N GLN A 82 7.96 -7.96 4.67
CA GLN A 82 7.58 -8.52 5.95
C GLN A 82 7.03 -9.92 5.76
N ARG A 83 7.66 -10.89 6.38
CA ARG A 83 7.19 -12.26 6.37
C ARG A 83 6.08 -12.43 7.40
N ILE A 84 5.01 -13.11 6.99
CA ILE A 84 3.89 -13.43 7.86
C ILE A 84 3.98 -14.91 8.20
N TYR A 85 4.27 -15.23 9.45
CA TYR A 85 4.48 -16.62 9.87
C TYR A 85 3.19 -17.36 10.18
N TYR A 86 2.14 -16.62 10.56
CA TYR A 86 0.82 -17.18 10.81
C TYR A 86 -0.22 -16.13 10.50
N LEU A 87 -1.42 -16.59 10.18
CA LEU A 87 -2.52 -15.71 9.88
C LEU A 87 -3.19 -15.29 11.19
N TRP A 88 -3.02 -14.03 11.55
CA TRP A 88 -3.80 -13.38 12.57
C TRP A 88 -4.90 -12.63 11.85
N ARG A 89 -6.13 -12.94 12.17
CA ARG A 89 -7.25 -12.41 11.42
C ARG A 89 -8.00 -11.38 12.24
N PRO A 90 -7.63 -10.10 12.16
CA PRO A 90 -8.45 -9.04 12.73
C PRO A 90 -9.79 -9.00 12.00
N ARG A 91 -10.81 -8.60 12.72
CA ARG A 91 -12.17 -8.68 12.18
C ARG A 91 -12.57 -7.37 11.52
N LEU A 92 -12.16 -7.21 10.28
CA LEU A 92 -12.65 -6.14 9.42
C LEU A 92 -13.73 -6.70 8.49
N THR A 93 -14.49 -5.79 7.88
CA THR A 93 -15.62 -6.15 7.03
C THR A 93 -15.17 -6.89 5.76
N ASP A 94 -14.06 -6.47 5.16
CA ASP A 94 -13.53 -7.07 3.93
C ASP A 94 -12.26 -7.87 4.24
N PRO A 95 -12.18 -9.15 3.82
CA PRO A 95 -10.96 -9.95 4.00
C PRO A 95 -9.70 -9.34 3.40
N LYS A 96 -9.82 -8.52 2.37
CA LYS A 96 -8.68 -7.82 1.79
C LYS A 96 -8.13 -6.75 2.72
N ASP A 97 -9.02 -6.09 3.47
CA ASP A 97 -8.63 -5.12 4.48
C ASP A 97 -7.94 -5.81 5.65
N ASP A 98 -8.38 -7.02 5.99
CA ASP A 98 -7.71 -7.84 7.01
C ASP A 98 -6.27 -8.16 6.60
N LEU A 99 -6.02 -8.43 5.33
CA LEU A 99 -4.68 -8.69 4.81
C LEU A 99 -3.76 -7.50 5.05
N VAL A 100 -4.25 -6.29 4.79
CA VAL A 100 -3.51 -5.05 4.98
C VAL A 100 -3.28 -4.78 6.46
N LEU A 101 -4.31 -4.93 7.28
CA LEU A 101 -4.19 -4.71 8.74
C LEU A 101 -3.23 -5.72 9.37
N GLU A 102 -3.31 -6.96 8.95
CA GLU A 102 -2.42 -8.04 9.42
C GLU A 102 -0.96 -7.69 9.14
N LEU A 103 -0.68 -7.19 7.94
CA LEU A 103 0.66 -6.74 7.58
C LEU A 103 1.12 -5.57 8.43
N ALA A 104 0.24 -4.60 8.68
CA ALA A 104 0.56 -3.43 9.50
C ALA A 104 0.94 -3.86 10.92
N VAL A 105 0.19 -4.78 11.50
CA VAL A 105 0.47 -5.29 12.85
C VAL A 105 1.78 -6.06 12.87
N ALA A 106 1.98 -6.97 11.92
CA ALA A 106 3.17 -7.82 11.86
C ALA A 106 4.45 -7.00 11.68
N SER A 107 4.40 -5.95 10.89
CA SER A 107 5.56 -5.11 10.58
C SER A 107 5.76 -3.96 11.56
N GLY A 108 4.82 -3.71 12.46
CA GLY A 108 4.86 -2.55 13.34
C GLY A 108 4.66 -1.23 12.60
N THR A 109 3.99 -1.26 11.46
CA THR A 109 3.75 -0.08 10.63
C THR A 109 2.46 0.62 11.09
N ARG A 110 2.56 1.91 11.33
CA ARG A 110 1.42 2.69 11.84
C ARG A 110 0.42 3.07 10.76
N TYR A 111 0.90 3.46 9.59
CA TYR A 111 0.04 4.07 8.58
C TYR A 111 -0.31 3.12 7.45
N VAL A 112 -1.62 3.04 7.19
CA VAL A 112 -2.17 2.38 6.01
C VAL A 112 -2.74 3.47 5.12
N VAL A 113 -2.23 3.60 3.91
CA VAL A 113 -2.70 4.60 2.95
C VAL A 113 -3.83 3.98 2.14
N THR A 114 -5.02 4.53 2.29
CA THR A 114 -6.23 3.96 1.67
C THR A 114 -7.26 5.05 1.42
N PHE A 115 -8.11 4.85 0.42
CA PHE A 115 -9.29 5.70 0.21
C PHE A 115 -10.45 5.30 1.11
N ASN A 116 -10.44 4.06 1.60
CA ASN A 116 -11.55 3.48 2.36
C ASN A 116 -11.24 3.49 3.86
N THR A 117 -10.96 4.68 4.40
CA THR A 117 -10.57 4.81 5.82
C THR A 117 -11.64 4.26 6.77
N ALA A 118 -12.91 4.39 6.40
CA ALA A 118 -14.03 3.88 7.22
C ALA A 118 -14.00 2.35 7.34
N ASP A 119 -13.46 1.64 6.35
CA ASP A 119 -13.39 0.18 6.38
C ASP A 119 -12.36 -0.32 7.40
N PHE A 120 -11.49 0.56 7.88
CA PHE A 120 -10.50 0.27 8.90
C PHE A 120 -10.93 0.73 10.29
N LYS A 121 -12.23 0.95 10.49
CA LYS A 121 -12.76 1.34 11.80
C LYS A 121 -12.39 0.28 12.84
N GLY A 122 -11.79 0.71 13.94
CA GLY A 122 -11.31 -0.21 14.97
C GLY A 122 -9.84 -0.60 14.85
N ALA A 123 -9.17 -0.24 13.75
CA ALA A 123 -7.75 -0.53 13.55
C ALA A 123 -6.86 0.21 14.56
N ASP A 124 -7.34 1.31 15.12
CA ASP A 124 -6.63 2.07 16.15
C ASP A 124 -6.33 1.24 17.39
N LYS A 125 -7.16 0.24 17.68
CA LYS A 125 -6.91 -0.71 18.77
C LYS A 125 -5.60 -1.46 18.61
N PHE A 126 -5.11 -1.55 17.39
CA PHE A 126 -3.86 -2.25 17.06
C PHE A 126 -2.73 -1.26 16.75
N GLY A 127 -2.94 0.02 17.02
CA GLY A 127 -1.94 1.05 16.75
C GLY A 127 -1.84 1.43 15.27
N VAL A 128 -2.84 1.08 14.46
CA VAL A 128 -2.85 1.32 13.02
C VAL A 128 -3.78 2.46 12.69
N MET A 129 -3.31 3.40 11.87
CA MET A 129 -4.07 4.57 11.45
C MET A 129 -4.25 4.56 9.93
N PRO A 130 -5.49 4.41 9.44
CA PRO A 130 -5.74 4.61 8.02
C PRO A 130 -5.73 6.10 7.68
N ILE A 131 -5.06 6.46 6.59
CA ILE A 131 -5.02 7.83 6.08
C ILE A 131 -5.16 7.83 4.58
N THR A 132 -5.72 8.90 4.03
CA THR A 132 -5.83 9.05 2.58
C THR A 132 -4.49 9.49 1.98
N PRO A 133 -4.28 9.28 0.67
CA PRO A 133 -3.08 9.82 0.01
C PRO A 133 -2.92 11.31 0.22
N LYS A 134 -4.00 12.07 0.13
CA LYS A 134 -3.97 13.51 0.35
C LYS A 134 -3.49 13.87 1.75
N GLU A 135 -4.05 13.22 2.76
CA GLU A 135 -3.66 13.45 4.15
C GLU A 135 -2.19 13.09 4.38
N LEU A 136 -1.72 12.01 3.79
CA LEU A 136 -0.32 11.61 3.90
C LEU A 136 0.60 12.69 3.37
N LEU A 137 0.29 13.24 2.20
CA LEU A 137 1.10 14.27 1.57
C LEU A 137 1.09 15.59 2.36
N GLU A 138 -0.04 15.95 2.94
CA GLU A 138 -0.19 17.22 3.66
C GLU A 138 0.47 17.19 5.04
N VAL A 139 0.45 16.05 5.71
CA VAL A 139 0.83 15.96 7.13
C VAL A 139 2.22 15.33 7.30
N LYS A 140 2.60 14.40 6.44
CA LYS A 140 3.79 13.57 6.65
C LYS A 140 4.93 13.79 5.68
N LEU A 141 4.67 14.45 4.57
CA LEU A 141 5.71 14.71 3.57
C LEU A 141 6.00 16.19 3.36
#